data_755899040b8ad5dc377e992b3b67162f
#
_entry.id   755899040b8ad5dc377e992b3b67162f
#
_cell.length_a   1.000
_cell.length_b   1.000
_cell.length_c   1.000
_cell.angle_alpha   90.00
_cell.angle_beta   90.00
_cell.angle_gamma   90.00
#
_symmetry.space_group_name_H-M   'P 1'
#
loop_
_entity.id
_entity.type
_entity.pdbx_description
1 polymer ?
#
loop_
_entity_poly.entity_id
_entity_poly.type
_entity_poly.pdbx_seq_one_letter_code
_entity_poly.pdbx_strand_id
1 'polypeptide(L)'
;MNLNILNINNTTINIYKHNLDNYIPYDQGITLDIFMYIWILGIIAISFYYLRTNFKFYNYIENFKKEILEIDITSILDEQAKELSINKKLQIYKVKGIYSPAIIGLTRCKIIIPEKKYNNKELRFIFKHELIHYKRKDNLFKLLISTICIIYWFNPILYLLKKYFHELCELSCDEIVIDKCTTSEIKEYAYIILDTIKYQKTLKYSSFVSQFLNKKNIILKKRLNSMFNQDKKKINLGLKFLLTFIIIGSIFSINSNFKQNEDVEYTIGKINYNKNGETYGTHIIDSNGNSIEPELIQTIGRVKKVGYVKKRDLYDCDNQPKTPEEAVLYTRKRNFNIFKKTIPLYDKEGIKIIGRFEIN
;
A
#
# COMPACT_ATOMS: atom_id res chain seq x y z
N MET A 1 20.53 0.44 -67.45
CA MET A 1 19.11 0.56 -67.03
C MET A 1 18.87 0.09 -65.59
N ASN A 2 19.87 0.17 -64.70
CA ASN A 2 19.80 -0.43 -63.35
C ASN A 2 20.04 0.57 -62.21
N LEU A 3 20.10 1.88 -62.45
CA LEU A 3 20.39 2.88 -61.42
C LEU A 3 19.11 3.57 -60.89
N ASN A 4 17.96 3.50 -61.60
CA ASN A 4 16.73 4.14 -61.20
C ASN A 4 15.88 3.30 -60.22
N ILE A 5 16.06 1.98 -60.18
CA ILE A 5 15.29 1.08 -59.28
C ILE A 5 15.78 1.19 -57.85
N LEU A 6 17.08 1.40 -57.62
CA LEU A 6 17.66 1.58 -56.27
C LEU A 6 17.24 2.90 -55.61
N ASN A 7 16.99 3.93 -56.40
CA ASN A 7 16.57 5.25 -55.88
C ASN A 7 15.09 5.29 -55.44
N ILE A 8 14.24 4.50 -56.08
CA ILE A 8 12.81 4.39 -55.72
C ILE A 8 12.68 3.62 -54.40
N ASN A 9 13.49 2.59 -54.20
CA ASN A 9 13.47 1.81 -52.96
C ASN A 9 13.96 2.62 -51.75
N ASN A 10 14.97 3.48 -51.95
CA ASN A 10 15.50 4.31 -50.86
C ASN A 10 14.53 5.46 -50.47
N THR A 11 13.78 6.03 -51.41
CA THR A 11 12.78 7.07 -51.14
C THR A 11 11.55 6.49 -50.45
N THR A 12 11.06 5.33 -50.85
CA THR A 12 9.98 4.63 -50.16
C THR A 12 10.37 4.21 -48.75
N ILE A 13 11.57 3.64 -48.58
CA ILE A 13 12.10 3.28 -47.25
C ILE A 13 12.24 4.53 -46.36
N ASN A 14 12.72 5.65 -46.89
CA ASN A 14 12.83 6.91 -46.13
C ASN A 14 11.48 7.53 -45.78
N ILE A 15 10.47 7.42 -46.65
CA ILE A 15 9.09 7.90 -46.34
C ILE A 15 8.46 7.03 -45.28
N TYR A 16 8.63 5.71 -45.30
CA TYR A 16 8.17 4.80 -44.26
C TYR A 16 8.90 5.03 -42.95
N LYS A 17 10.22 5.23 -42.96
CA LYS A 17 10.99 5.56 -41.77
C LYS A 17 10.59 6.91 -41.18
N HIS A 18 10.38 7.94 -42.00
CA HIS A 18 9.91 9.25 -41.57
C HIS A 18 8.48 9.20 -41.01
N ASN A 19 7.60 8.35 -41.53
CA ASN A 19 6.25 8.17 -40.97
C ASN A 19 6.24 7.31 -39.71
N LEU A 20 7.22 6.39 -39.56
CA LEU A 20 7.40 5.63 -38.30
C LEU A 20 8.05 6.48 -37.20
N ASP A 21 8.99 7.37 -37.59
CA ASP A 21 9.62 8.30 -36.62
C ASP A 21 8.64 9.37 -36.14
N ASN A 22 7.55 9.65 -36.89
CA ASN A 22 6.46 10.53 -36.48
C ASN A 22 5.37 9.81 -35.64
N TYR A 23 5.36 8.47 -35.58
CA TYR A 23 4.69 7.71 -34.55
C TYR A 23 5.60 7.69 -33.32
N ILE A 24 5.81 8.82 -32.70
CA ILE A 24 6.36 8.90 -31.35
C ILE A 24 5.39 8.10 -30.50
N PRO A 25 5.73 6.92 -29.96
CA PRO A 25 4.90 6.33 -28.93
C PRO A 25 4.83 7.40 -27.85
N TYR A 26 3.62 7.83 -27.52
CA TYR A 26 3.39 8.74 -26.40
C TYR A 26 4.18 8.20 -25.23
N ASP A 27 5.26 8.89 -24.89
CA ASP A 27 6.27 8.42 -23.95
C ASP A 27 5.63 8.41 -22.54
N GLN A 28 4.99 7.28 -22.24
CA GLN A 28 4.49 7.02 -20.88
C GLN A 28 5.64 6.85 -19.87
N GLY A 29 6.86 6.68 -20.33
CA GLY A 29 8.05 6.53 -19.50
C GLY A 29 8.34 7.82 -18.71
N ILE A 30 8.38 8.97 -19.36
CA ILE A 30 8.74 10.24 -18.70
C ILE A 30 7.71 10.62 -17.61
N THR A 31 6.42 10.38 -17.86
CA THR A 31 5.37 10.70 -16.88
C THR A 31 5.42 9.78 -15.66
N LEU A 32 5.67 8.50 -15.85
CA LEU A 32 5.83 7.53 -14.75
C LEU A 32 7.07 7.84 -13.92
N ASP A 33 8.17 8.25 -14.55
CA ASP A 33 9.41 8.63 -13.87
C ASP A 33 9.20 9.88 -13.00
N ILE A 34 8.48 10.88 -13.47
CA ILE A 34 8.16 12.09 -12.69
C ILE A 34 7.36 11.74 -11.44
N PHE A 35 6.32 10.90 -11.56
CA PHE A 35 5.54 10.45 -10.39
C PHE A 35 6.39 9.66 -9.39
N MET A 36 7.31 8.83 -9.87
CA MET A 36 8.25 8.09 -9.03
C MET A 36 9.17 9.05 -8.26
N TYR A 37 9.73 10.08 -8.92
CA TYR A 37 10.58 11.09 -8.24
C TYR A 37 9.80 11.90 -7.20
N ILE A 38 8.57 12.31 -7.50
CA ILE A 38 7.68 13.01 -6.55
C ILE A 38 7.41 12.11 -5.34
N TRP A 39 7.13 10.83 -5.55
CA TRP A 39 6.88 9.87 -4.49
C TRP A 39 8.11 9.68 -3.59
N ILE A 40 9.30 9.49 -4.15
CA ILE A 40 10.57 9.37 -3.40
C ILE A 40 10.86 10.66 -2.62
N LEU A 41 10.70 11.83 -3.25
CA LEU A 41 10.92 13.12 -2.59
C LEU A 41 9.98 13.27 -1.39
N GLY A 42 8.71 12.90 -1.53
CA GLY A 42 7.74 12.90 -0.43
C GLY A 42 8.15 11.98 0.72
N ILE A 43 8.63 10.76 0.43
CA ILE A 43 9.16 9.84 1.45
C ILE A 43 10.33 10.47 2.19
N ILE A 44 11.30 11.06 1.47
CA ILE A 44 12.48 11.69 2.07
C ILE A 44 12.07 12.85 2.97
N ALA A 45 11.22 13.75 2.48
CA ALA A 45 10.77 14.93 3.23
C ALA A 45 10.04 14.56 4.52
N ILE A 46 9.10 13.60 4.44
CA ILE A 46 8.31 13.16 5.59
C ILE A 46 9.16 12.35 6.57
N SER A 47 10.08 11.50 6.07
CA SER A 47 11.04 10.78 6.92
C SER A 47 11.91 11.74 7.69
N PHE A 48 12.45 12.77 7.02
CA PHE A 48 13.27 13.79 7.66
C PHE A 48 12.51 14.56 8.74
N TYR A 49 11.28 14.98 8.44
CA TYR A 49 10.41 15.64 9.42
C TYR A 49 10.15 14.74 10.65
N TYR A 50 9.84 13.45 10.41
CA TYR A 50 9.57 12.47 11.46
C TYR A 50 10.81 12.22 12.33
N LEU A 51 11.97 11.99 11.71
CA LEU A 51 13.23 11.78 12.40
C LEU A 51 13.61 13.01 13.22
N ARG A 52 13.52 14.22 12.64
CA ARG A 52 13.82 15.48 13.36
C ARG A 52 12.92 15.66 14.59
N THR A 53 11.62 15.35 14.45
CA THR A 53 10.66 15.48 15.56
C THR A 53 10.98 14.49 16.68
N ASN A 54 11.25 13.22 16.33
CA ASN A 54 11.63 12.20 17.32
C ASN A 54 12.98 12.51 17.98
N PHE A 55 13.95 13.00 17.22
CA PHE A 55 15.25 13.40 17.74
C PHE A 55 15.15 14.56 18.74
N LYS A 56 14.35 15.59 18.42
CA LYS A 56 14.07 16.70 19.34
C LYS A 56 13.42 16.20 20.64
N PHE A 57 12.44 15.29 20.53
CA PHE A 57 11.78 14.72 21.70
C PHE A 57 12.73 13.87 22.53
N TYR A 58 13.57 13.04 21.90
CA TYR A 58 14.56 12.25 22.60
C TYR A 58 15.59 13.11 23.33
N ASN A 59 16.14 14.13 22.67
CA ASN A 59 17.08 15.09 23.30
C ASN A 59 16.41 15.85 24.45
N TYR A 60 15.15 16.24 24.30
CA TYR A 60 14.40 16.86 25.39
C TYR A 60 14.36 15.95 26.62
N ILE A 61 14.01 14.68 26.44
CA ILE A 61 13.97 13.72 27.56
C ILE A 61 15.37 13.53 28.17
N GLU A 62 16.40 13.32 27.35
CA GLU A 62 17.78 13.14 27.87
C GLU A 62 18.26 14.33 28.70
N ASN A 63 17.90 15.57 28.32
CA ASN A 63 18.31 16.77 29.03
C ASN A 63 17.52 17.02 30.32
N PHE A 64 16.27 16.58 30.42
CA PHE A 64 15.39 16.87 31.56
C PHE A 64 15.02 15.65 32.40
N LYS A 65 15.56 14.46 32.10
CA LYS A 65 15.34 13.26 32.90
C LYS A 65 16.12 13.34 34.23
N LYS A 66 15.46 12.92 35.29
CA LYS A 66 16.04 12.66 36.59
C LYS A 66 15.82 11.19 36.92
N GLU A 67 16.87 10.47 37.21
CA GLU A 67 16.77 9.06 37.59
C GLU A 67 16.07 8.95 38.94
N ILE A 68 15.17 7.97 39.07
CA ILE A 68 14.50 7.68 40.31
C ILE A 68 15.22 6.52 41.00
N LEU A 69 15.82 6.81 42.11
CA LEU A 69 16.49 5.85 42.98
C LEU A 69 15.71 5.56 44.26
N GLU A 70 14.49 6.15 44.37
CA GLU A 70 13.59 5.92 45.52
C GLU A 70 13.22 4.42 45.56
N ILE A 71 13.62 3.72 46.62
CA ILE A 71 13.44 2.28 46.81
C ILE A 71 11.98 1.88 46.69
N ASP A 72 11.08 2.69 47.25
CA ASP A 72 9.64 2.42 47.22
C ASP A 72 9.07 2.39 45.80
N ILE A 73 9.47 3.34 44.96
CA ILE A 73 8.98 3.43 43.58
C ILE A 73 9.55 2.28 42.70
N THR A 74 10.83 1.97 42.88
CA THR A 74 11.48 0.89 42.14
C THR A 74 10.95 -0.47 42.55
N SER A 75 10.64 -0.68 43.84
CA SER A 75 10.07 -1.93 44.35
C SER A 75 8.67 -2.19 43.77
N ILE A 76 7.83 -1.14 43.68
CA ILE A 76 6.50 -1.25 43.02
C ILE A 76 6.61 -1.62 41.55
N LEU A 77 7.59 -1.04 40.83
CA LEU A 77 7.84 -1.39 39.43
C LEU A 77 8.26 -2.86 39.28
N ASP A 78 9.21 -3.32 40.13
CA ASP A 78 9.71 -4.69 40.09
C ASP A 78 8.60 -5.71 40.46
N GLU A 79 7.71 -5.36 41.40
CA GLU A 79 6.53 -6.17 41.75
C GLU A 79 5.60 -6.34 40.54
N GLN A 80 5.25 -5.23 39.86
CA GLN A 80 4.37 -5.27 38.69
C GLN A 80 5.03 -5.99 37.50
N ALA A 81 6.34 -5.84 37.32
CA ALA A 81 7.10 -6.56 36.29
C ALA A 81 7.07 -8.08 36.52
N LYS A 82 7.24 -8.52 37.77
CA LYS A 82 7.12 -9.94 38.17
C LYS A 82 5.72 -10.49 37.92
N GLU A 83 4.66 -9.74 38.30
CA GLU A 83 3.26 -10.13 38.05
C GLU A 83 3.01 -10.38 36.55
N LEU A 84 3.61 -9.58 35.69
CA LEU A 84 3.51 -9.71 34.24
C LEU A 84 4.53 -10.66 33.61
N SER A 85 5.36 -11.36 34.43
CA SER A 85 6.43 -12.24 33.98
C SER A 85 7.47 -11.55 33.08
N ILE A 86 7.84 -10.32 33.43
CA ILE A 86 8.86 -9.53 32.75
C ILE A 86 10.16 -9.63 33.53
N ASN A 87 11.15 -10.36 32.99
CA ASN A 87 12.42 -10.61 33.65
C ASN A 87 13.45 -9.48 33.48
N LYS A 88 13.17 -8.53 32.57
CA LYS A 88 14.10 -7.43 32.27
C LYS A 88 13.90 -6.27 33.27
N LYS A 89 14.98 -5.85 33.92
CA LYS A 89 14.97 -4.66 34.76
C LYS A 89 14.85 -3.40 33.89
N LEU A 90 13.81 -2.61 34.13
CA LEU A 90 13.54 -1.37 33.40
C LEU A 90 13.97 -0.18 34.25
N GLN A 91 14.61 0.79 33.61
CA GLN A 91 14.97 2.07 34.25
C GLN A 91 13.79 3.01 34.25
N ILE A 92 13.65 3.78 35.32
CA ILE A 92 12.56 4.75 35.48
C ILE A 92 13.13 6.15 35.71
N TYR A 93 12.49 7.16 35.07
CA TYR A 93 12.92 8.55 35.16
C TYR A 93 11.73 9.48 35.38
N LYS A 94 11.91 10.48 36.25
CA LYS A 94 11.04 11.66 36.32
C LYS A 94 11.47 12.65 35.23
N VAL A 95 10.52 13.18 34.47
CA VAL A 95 10.80 14.15 33.40
C VAL A 95 9.89 15.36 33.56
N LYS A 96 10.48 16.53 33.61
CA LYS A 96 9.73 17.80 33.68
C LYS A 96 9.08 18.09 32.33
N GLY A 97 7.84 18.59 32.33
CA GLY A 97 7.16 19.07 31.13
C GLY A 97 6.48 18.00 30.29
N ILE A 98 6.57 16.71 30.66
CA ILE A 98 5.68 15.68 30.11
C ILE A 98 4.38 15.62 30.92
N TYR A 99 3.30 15.22 30.29
CA TYR A 99 1.97 15.23 30.90
C TYR A 99 1.42 13.84 31.25
N SER A 100 1.96 12.78 30.65
CA SER A 100 1.55 11.40 30.94
C SER A 100 2.77 10.50 31.08
N PRO A 101 2.67 9.45 31.90
CA PRO A 101 3.62 8.36 31.87
C PRO A 101 3.75 7.80 30.45
N ALA A 102 4.88 7.20 30.13
CA ALA A 102 5.10 6.53 28.85
C ALA A 102 6.32 5.61 28.93
N ILE A 103 6.28 4.54 28.12
CA ILE A 103 7.45 3.74 27.85
C ILE A 103 8.09 4.17 26.53
N ILE A 104 9.38 4.45 26.56
CA ILE A 104 10.15 4.93 25.42
C ILE A 104 11.28 3.96 25.06
N GLY A 105 11.68 3.96 23.78
CA GLY A 105 12.70 3.07 23.24
C GLY A 105 12.11 1.77 22.65
N LEU A 106 12.93 1.11 21.84
CA LEU A 106 12.59 -0.17 21.20
C LEU A 106 13.36 -1.33 21.81
N THR A 107 14.67 -1.19 21.94
CA THR A 107 15.57 -2.22 22.50
C THR A 107 15.94 -1.96 23.95
N ARG A 108 16.26 -0.71 24.26
CA ARG A 108 16.56 -0.23 25.61
C ARG A 108 15.40 0.62 26.12
N CYS A 109 14.32 -0.07 26.50
CA CYS A 109 13.13 0.61 26.96
C CYS A 109 13.35 1.23 28.35
N LYS A 110 12.84 2.47 28.52
CA LYS A 110 12.85 3.23 29.75
C LYS A 110 11.43 3.69 30.06
N ILE A 111 11.05 3.71 31.32
CA ILE A 111 9.77 4.28 31.77
C ILE A 111 10.01 5.73 32.17
N ILE A 112 9.21 6.63 31.65
CA ILE A 112 9.21 8.04 32.03
C ILE A 112 7.89 8.40 32.69
N ILE A 113 7.96 9.16 33.80
CA ILE A 113 6.78 9.67 34.50
C ILE A 113 6.88 11.18 34.67
N PRO A 114 5.76 11.92 34.69
CA PRO A 114 5.73 13.33 35.00
C PRO A 114 6.31 13.65 36.38
N GLU A 115 6.88 14.84 36.53
CA GLU A 115 7.38 15.34 37.80
C GLU A 115 6.22 15.84 38.69
N LYS A 116 5.42 14.89 39.20
CA LYS A 116 4.35 15.12 40.19
C LYS A 116 4.42 14.08 41.32
N LYS A 117 3.69 14.32 42.40
CA LYS A 117 3.56 13.34 43.48
C LYS A 117 2.52 12.28 43.08
N TYR A 118 2.85 11.05 43.35
CA TYR A 118 1.99 9.89 43.13
C TYR A 118 1.86 9.10 44.45
N ASN A 119 0.69 8.52 44.67
CA ASN A 119 0.55 7.52 45.73
C ASN A 119 0.92 6.12 45.20
N ASN A 120 1.15 5.16 46.10
CA ASN A 120 1.59 3.82 45.75
C ASN A 120 0.56 3.07 44.87
N LYS A 121 -0.74 3.28 45.10
CA LYS A 121 -1.79 2.67 44.27
C LYS A 121 -1.79 3.22 42.85
N GLU A 122 -1.62 4.55 42.71
CA GLU A 122 -1.51 5.18 41.39
C GLU A 122 -0.32 4.61 40.59
N LEU A 123 0.84 4.48 41.26
CA LEU A 123 2.05 3.93 40.64
C LEU A 123 1.86 2.48 40.18
N ARG A 124 1.16 1.64 40.99
CA ARG A 124 0.85 0.26 40.60
C ARG A 124 0.06 0.23 39.29
N PHE A 125 -1.00 0.98 39.14
CA PHE A 125 -1.82 1.04 37.93
C PHE A 125 -1.04 1.60 36.73
N ILE A 126 -0.29 2.68 36.94
CA ILE A 126 0.53 3.31 35.91
C ILE A 126 1.58 2.31 35.40
N PHE A 127 2.33 1.68 36.30
CA PHE A 127 3.36 0.73 35.89
C PHE A 127 2.77 -0.51 35.23
N LYS A 128 1.66 -1.04 35.74
CA LYS A 128 0.97 -2.16 35.10
C LYS A 128 0.58 -1.82 33.67
N HIS A 129 -0.01 -0.64 33.45
CA HIS A 129 -0.37 -0.17 32.10
C HIS A 129 0.83 -0.06 31.16
N GLU A 130 1.89 0.63 31.57
CA GLU A 130 3.09 0.81 30.76
C GLU A 130 3.83 -0.53 30.50
N LEU A 131 3.89 -1.41 31.49
CA LEU A 131 4.50 -2.72 31.34
C LEU A 131 3.72 -3.64 30.38
N ILE A 132 2.38 -3.50 30.28
CA ILE A 132 1.57 -4.21 29.28
C ILE A 132 1.96 -3.75 27.88
N HIS A 133 2.10 -2.42 27.65
CA HIS A 133 2.61 -1.89 26.38
C HIS A 133 3.99 -2.45 26.03
N TYR A 134 4.89 -2.55 27.04
CA TYR A 134 6.20 -3.16 26.86
C TYR A 134 6.12 -4.63 26.45
N LYS A 135 5.33 -5.43 27.18
CA LYS A 135 5.16 -6.87 26.94
C LYS A 135 4.59 -7.16 25.55
N ARG A 136 3.65 -6.35 25.11
CA ARG A 136 3.01 -6.44 23.79
C ARG A 136 3.86 -5.86 22.66
N LYS A 137 4.98 -5.19 22.98
CA LYS A 137 5.83 -4.49 22.00
C LYS A 137 5.07 -3.43 21.17
N ASP A 138 4.13 -2.75 21.79
CA ASP A 138 3.26 -1.77 21.10
C ASP A 138 4.07 -0.67 20.39
N ASN A 139 5.22 -0.25 20.94
CA ASN A 139 6.11 0.72 20.32
C ASN A 139 6.68 0.23 18.98
N LEU A 140 6.96 -1.07 18.84
CA LEU A 140 7.40 -1.64 17.57
C LEU A 140 6.28 -1.58 16.52
N PHE A 141 5.05 -1.95 16.89
CA PHE A 141 3.91 -1.87 15.98
C PHE A 141 3.57 -0.42 15.61
N LYS A 142 3.64 0.52 16.58
CA LYS A 142 3.48 1.96 16.33
C LYS A 142 4.53 2.49 15.34
N LEU A 143 5.77 1.98 15.41
CA LEU A 143 6.83 2.31 14.45
C LEU A 143 6.51 1.73 13.06
N LEU A 144 6.15 0.44 12.97
CA LEU A 144 5.82 -0.22 11.70
C LEU A 144 4.68 0.51 10.96
N ILE A 145 3.59 0.82 11.65
CA ILE A 145 2.47 1.53 11.02
C ILE A 145 2.86 2.96 10.60
N SER A 146 3.76 3.61 11.34
CA SER A 146 4.29 4.92 10.98
C SER A 146 5.16 4.84 9.73
N THR A 147 5.98 3.80 9.59
CA THR A 147 6.79 3.55 8.38
C THR A 147 5.90 3.31 7.16
N ILE A 148 4.83 2.54 7.29
CA ILE A 148 3.84 2.34 6.22
C ILE A 148 3.20 3.68 5.82
N CYS A 149 2.83 4.53 6.79
CA CYS A 149 2.30 5.87 6.51
C CYS A 149 3.31 6.80 5.82
N ILE A 150 4.62 6.61 6.03
CA ILE A 150 5.66 7.36 5.35
C ILE A 150 5.79 6.91 3.89
N ILE A 151 5.81 5.60 3.65
CA ILE A 151 5.93 5.03 2.30
C ILE A 151 4.72 5.43 1.43
N TYR A 152 3.52 5.32 2.00
CA TYR A 152 2.26 5.66 1.33
C TYR A 152 1.70 7.00 1.83
N TRP A 153 2.56 8.02 1.89
CA TRP A 153 2.27 9.32 2.49
C TRP A 153 1.05 10.03 1.87
N PHE A 154 0.75 9.76 0.62
CA PHE A 154 -0.39 10.33 -0.11
C PHE A 154 -1.74 9.65 0.21
N ASN A 155 -1.73 8.52 0.95
CA ASN A 155 -2.95 7.77 1.24
C ASN A 155 -3.56 8.17 2.60
N PRO A 156 -4.69 8.92 2.62
CA PRO A 156 -5.32 9.38 3.86
C PRO A 156 -5.89 8.24 4.72
N ILE A 157 -6.24 7.10 4.11
CA ILE A 157 -6.82 5.94 4.82
C ILE A 157 -5.82 5.38 5.83
N LEU A 158 -4.52 5.38 5.51
CA LEU A 158 -3.50 4.87 6.42
C LEU A 158 -3.34 5.73 7.68
N TYR A 159 -3.56 7.04 7.59
CA TYR A 159 -3.56 7.92 8.76
C TYR A 159 -4.77 7.67 9.66
N LEU A 160 -5.93 7.36 9.08
CA LEU A 160 -7.11 6.93 9.84
C LEU A 160 -6.86 5.58 10.51
N LEU A 161 -6.27 4.63 9.79
CA LEU A 161 -5.89 3.32 10.33
C LEU A 161 -4.88 3.45 11.47
N LYS A 162 -3.83 4.27 11.30
CA LYS A 162 -2.86 4.57 12.35
C LYS A 162 -3.54 5.11 13.61
N LYS A 163 -4.46 6.07 13.46
CA LYS A 163 -5.22 6.63 14.57
C LYS A 163 -6.04 5.55 15.28
N TYR A 164 -6.78 4.74 14.51
CA TYR A 164 -7.60 3.66 15.04
C TYR A 164 -6.75 2.59 15.75
N PHE A 165 -5.58 2.26 15.21
CA PHE A 165 -4.64 1.36 15.84
C PHE A 165 -4.19 1.85 17.22
N HIS A 166 -3.82 3.14 17.33
CA HIS A 166 -3.45 3.71 18.62
C HIS A 166 -4.60 3.66 19.64
N GLU A 167 -5.83 3.94 19.21
CA GLU A 167 -7.02 3.82 20.08
C GLU A 167 -7.20 2.37 20.57
N LEU A 168 -7.05 1.39 19.69
CA LEU A 168 -7.18 -0.02 20.04
C LEU A 168 -6.08 -0.50 20.99
N CYS A 169 -4.85 -0.03 20.84
CA CYS A 169 -3.77 -0.34 21.77
C CYS A 169 -4.12 0.12 23.19
N GLU A 170 -4.65 1.35 23.33
CA GLU A 170 -5.05 1.88 24.63
C GLU A 170 -6.21 1.09 25.25
N LEU A 171 -7.30 0.87 24.48
CA LEU A 171 -8.47 0.12 24.95
C LEU A 171 -8.13 -1.30 25.39
N SER A 172 -7.34 -1.99 24.59
CA SER A 172 -6.91 -3.37 24.91
C SER A 172 -5.92 -3.41 26.08
N CYS A 173 -5.12 -2.36 26.28
CA CYS A 173 -4.25 -2.26 27.45
C CYS A 173 -5.09 -2.06 28.72
N ASP A 174 -6.06 -1.13 28.68
CA ASP A 174 -6.97 -0.89 29.79
C ASP A 174 -7.75 -2.16 30.18
N GLU A 175 -8.25 -2.92 29.19
CA GLU A 175 -8.96 -4.18 29.43
C GLU A 175 -8.12 -5.18 30.22
N ILE A 176 -6.84 -5.31 29.88
CA ILE A 176 -5.90 -6.20 30.60
C ILE A 176 -5.61 -5.67 32.01
N VAL A 177 -5.49 -4.34 32.19
CA VAL A 177 -5.25 -3.74 33.49
C VAL A 177 -6.37 -4.07 34.46
N ILE A 178 -7.63 -3.96 34.00
CA ILE A 178 -8.83 -4.11 34.85
C ILE A 178 -9.39 -5.54 34.93
N ASP A 179 -8.83 -6.49 34.18
CA ASP A 179 -9.38 -7.85 34.06
C ASP A 179 -9.65 -8.55 35.42
N LYS A 180 -8.80 -8.28 36.41
CA LYS A 180 -8.94 -8.84 37.79
C LYS A 180 -9.28 -7.82 38.85
N CYS A 181 -9.67 -6.62 38.44
CA CYS A 181 -9.95 -5.53 39.38
C CYS A 181 -11.41 -5.56 39.88
N THR A 182 -11.61 -5.18 41.12
CA THR A 182 -12.92 -4.90 41.69
C THR A 182 -13.51 -3.63 41.10
N THR A 183 -14.82 -3.43 41.22
CA THR A 183 -15.49 -2.21 40.74
C THR A 183 -14.92 -0.92 41.37
N SER A 184 -14.44 -1.00 42.63
CA SER A 184 -13.77 0.12 43.30
C SER A 184 -12.42 0.44 42.63
N GLU A 185 -11.62 -0.56 42.36
CA GLU A 185 -10.31 -0.41 41.71
C GLU A 185 -10.44 0.09 40.26
N ILE A 186 -11.47 -0.33 39.55
CA ILE A 186 -11.78 0.20 38.21
C ILE A 186 -12.08 1.70 38.28
N LYS A 187 -12.85 2.14 39.29
CA LYS A 187 -13.10 3.58 39.50
C LYS A 187 -11.81 4.34 39.83
N GLU A 188 -10.96 3.79 40.71
CA GLU A 188 -9.65 4.40 41.02
C GLU A 188 -8.79 4.55 39.75
N TYR A 189 -8.69 3.50 38.93
CA TYR A 189 -7.96 3.54 37.68
C TYR A 189 -8.53 4.58 36.69
N ALA A 190 -9.85 4.67 36.58
CA ALA A 190 -10.51 5.69 35.78
C ALA A 190 -10.17 7.12 36.25
N TYR A 191 -10.11 7.35 37.58
CA TYR A 191 -9.68 8.65 38.13
C TYR A 191 -8.22 8.98 37.79
N ILE A 192 -7.31 8.00 37.78
CA ILE A 192 -5.90 8.21 37.39
C ILE A 192 -5.81 8.70 35.94
N ILE A 193 -6.58 8.09 35.05
CA ILE A 193 -6.62 8.51 33.62
C ILE A 193 -7.18 9.93 33.51
N LEU A 194 -8.25 10.25 34.22
CA LEU A 194 -8.84 11.60 34.26
C LEU A 194 -7.87 12.64 34.81
N ASP A 195 -7.12 12.29 35.84
CA ASP A 195 -6.16 13.19 36.47
C ASP A 195 -4.98 13.50 35.55
N THR A 196 -4.54 12.52 34.77
CA THR A 196 -3.51 12.73 33.72
C THR A 196 -3.93 13.84 32.75
N ILE A 197 -5.21 13.91 32.39
CA ILE A 197 -5.74 14.93 31.47
C ILE A 197 -5.90 16.28 32.18
N LYS A 198 -6.33 16.29 33.43
CA LYS A 198 -6.36 17.53 34.23
C LYS A 198 -4.96 18.12 34.34
N TYR A 199 -3.95 17.30 34.65
CA TYR A 199 -2.56 17.73 34.72
C TYR A 199 -2.05 18.28 33.36
N GLN A 200 -2.44 17.68 32.24
CA GLN A 200 -2.13 18.21 30.92
C GLN A 200 -2.67 19.63 30.69
N LYS A 201 -3.86 19.94 31.20
CA LYS A 201 -4.46 21.29 31.09
C LYS A 201 -3.75 22.34 31.95
N THR A 202 -3.16 21.94 33.07
CA THR A 202 -2.42 22.86 33.94
C THR A 202 -1.08 23.28 33.38
N LEU A 203 -0.47 22.44 32.55
CA LEU A 203 0.74 22.80 31.81
C LEU A 203 0.30 23.77 30.71
N LYS A 204 0.39 25.09 30.95
CA LYS A 204 0.01 26.17 30.02
C LYS A 204 0.66 25.96 28.65
N TYR A 205 -0.05 25.36 27.72
CA TYR A 205 0.37 25.27 26.31
C TYR A 205 -0.42 26.26 25.46
N SER A 206 0.30 26.88 24.51
CA SER A 206 -0.23 27.83 23.54
C SER A 206 -1.42 27.29 22.75
N SER A 207 -2.23 28.17 22.19
CA SER A 207 -3.52 27.95 21.49
C SER A 207 -3.53 26.85 20.43
N PHE A 208 -2.37 26.43 19.93
CA PHE A 208 -2.26 25.34 18.95
C PHE A 208 -2.62 23.95 19.52
N VAL A 209 -2.52 23.76 20.83
CA VAL A 209 -2.78 22.49 21.53
C VAL A 209 -4.26 22.26 21.77
N SER A 210 -5.09 23.31 21.78
CA SER A 210 -6.52 23.19 22.06
C SER A 210 -7.29 22.34 21.02
N GLN A 211 -6.90 22.37 19.76
CA GLN A 211 -7.51 21.54 18.71
C GLN A 211 -7.17 20.05 18.87
N PHE A 212 -5.97 19.73 19.37
CA PHE A 212 -5.59 18.36 19.68
C PHE A 212 -6.26 17.82 20.93
N LEU A 213 -6.63 18.68 21.89
CA LEU A 213 -7.32 18.31 23.13
C LEU A 213 -8.74 17.79 22.87
N ASN A 214 -9.49 18.37 21.93
CA ASN A 214 -10.81 17.88 21.56
C ASN A 214 -10.80 16.45 21.02
N LYS A 215 -9.79 16.08 20.23
CA LYS A 215 -9.61 14.70 19.73
C LYS A 215 -9.31 13.70 20.86
N LYS A 216 -8.53 14.12 21.87
CA LYS A 216 -8.21 13.26 23.05
C LYS A 216 -9.41 13.01 23.95
N ASN A 217 -10.34 13.96 24.07
CA ASN A 217 -11.57 13.77 24.85
C ASN A 217 -12.46 12.63 24.30
N ILE A 218 -12.45 12.40 22.99
CA ILE A 218 -13.20 11.30 22.37
C ILE A 218 -12.58 9.94 22.73
N ILE A 219 -11.25 9.83 22.71
CA ILE A 219 -10.54 8.60 23.07
C ILE A 219 -10.74 8.31 24.55
N LEU A 220 -10.63 9.34 25.41
CA LEU A 220 -10.92 9.22 26.83
C LEU A 220 -12.32 8.69 27.11
N LYS A 221 -13.34 9.29 26.47
CA LYS A 221 -14.73 8.83 26.62
C LYS A 221 -14.87 7.36 26.20
N LYS A 222 -14.19 6.94 25.13
CA LYS A 222 -14.17 5.54 24.69
C LYS A 222 -13.50 4.63 25.74
N ARG A 223 -12.33 5.03 26.28
CA ARG A 223 -11.62 4.30 27.34
C ARG A 223 -12.50 4.11 28.57
N LEU A 224 -13.10 5.19 29.08
CA LEU A 224 -13.99 5.12 30.24
C LEU A 224 -15.23 4.27 29.96
N ASN A 225 -15.89 4.46 28.82
CA ASN A 225 -17.04 3.64 28.44
C ASN A 225 -16.70 2.14 28.35
N SER A 226 -15.54 1.79 27.81
CA SER A 226 -15.14 0.37 27.71
C SER A 226 -14.86 -0.26 29.07
N MET A 227 -14.39 0.53 30.06
CA MET A 227 -14.14 0.05 31.43
C MET A 227 -15.43 -0.25 32.20
N PHE A 228 -16.47 0.54 31.98
CA PHE A 228 -17.75 0.41 32.72
C PHE A 228 -18.80 -0.42 31.98
N ASN A 229 -18.76 -0.45 30.61
CA ASN A 229 -19.66 -1.26 29.81
C ASN A 229 -18.92 -2.53 29.36
N GLN A 230 -18.93 -3.54 30.23
CA GLN A 230 -18.31 -4.85 29.98
C GLN A 230 -19.09 -5.74 29.01
N ASP A 231 -19.86 -5.19 28.08
CA ASP A 231 -20.39 -5.98 26.97
C ASP A 231 -19.25 -6.48 26.10
N LYS A 232 -18.79 -7.69 26.44
CA LYS A 232 -17.61 -8.39 25.90
C LYS A 232 -17.79 -8.76 24.44
N LYS A 233 -17.72 -7.82 23.55
CA LYS A 233 -17.31 -8.11 22.18
C LYS A 233 -15.78 -8.13 22.15
N LYS A 234 -15.20 -9.28 22.49
CA LYS A 234 -13.78 -9.55 22.20
C LYS A 234 -13.56 -9.35 20.70
N ILE A 235 -13.10 -8.17 20.36
CA ILE A 235 -12.68 -7.87 19.01
C ILE A 235 -11.37 -8.63 18.81
N ASN A 236 -11.40 -9.71 18.01
CA ASN A 236 -10.21 -10.41 17.60
C ASN A 236 -9.34 -9.46 16.78
N LEU A 237 -8.50 -8.68 17.51
CA LEU A 237 -7.64 -7.64 16.97
C LEU A 237 -6.70 -8.24 15.89
N GLY A 238 -6.19 -9.46 16.13
CA GLY A 238 -5.36 -10.19 15.19
C GLY A 238 -6.06 -10.49 13.86
N LEU A 239 -7.34 -10.84 13.89
CA LEU A 239 -8.10 -11.12 12.67
C LEU A 239 -8.31 -9.85 11.82
N LYS A 240 -8.57 -8.70 12.46
CA LYS A 240 -8.70 -7.43 11.75
C LYS A 240 -7.37 -6.97 11.14
N PHE A 241 -6.24 -7.18 11.83
CA PHE A 241 -4.91 -6.94 11.28
C PHE A 241 -4.59 -7.86 10.11
N LEU A 242 -4.93 -9.15 10.21
CA LEU A 242 -4.73 -10.10 9.13
C LEU A 242 -5.52 -9.69 7.88
N LEU A 243 -6.79 -9.30 8.04
CA LEU A 243 -7.63 -8.84 6.93
C LEU A 243 -7.10 -7.56 6.27
N THR A 244 -6.60 -6.58 7.05
CA THR A 244 -6.00 -5.38 6.47
C THR A 244 -4.69 -5.67 5.75
N PHE A 245 -3.87 -6.60 6.26
CA PHE A 245 -2.64 -7.03 5.58
C PHE A 245 -2.94 -7.78 4.27
N ILE A 246 -3.99 -8.61 4.23
CA ILE A 246 -4.43 -9.30 3.01
C ILE A 246 -4.91 -8.29 1.96
N ILE A 247 -5.66 -7.25 2.36
CA ILE A 247 -6.12 -6.20 1.44
C ILE A 247 -4.94 -5.41 0.88
N ILE A 248 -3.97 -5.02 1.70
CA ILE A 248 -2.76 -4.32 1.27
C ILE A 248 -1.90 -5.22 0.36
N GLY A 249 -1.74 -6.50 0.73
CA GLY A 249 -1.01 -7.49 -0.07
C GLY A 249 -1.65 -7.77 -1.43
N SER A 250 -2.99 -7.80 -1.50
CA SER A 250 -3.70 -7.99 -2.77
C SER A 250 -3.54 -6.79 -3.72
N ILE A 251 -3.51 -5.56 -3.22
CA ILE A 251 -3.25 -4.37 -4.03
C ILE A 251 -1.81 -4.40 -4.58
N PHE A 252 -0.85 -4.87 -3.80
CA PHE A 252 0.54 -5.01 -4.25
C PHE A 252 0.71 -6.12 -5.30
N SER A 253 0.00 -7.22 -5.16
CA SER A 253 0.03 -8.35 -6.11
C SER A 253 -0.61 -8.01 -7.47
N ILE A 254 -1.58 -7.09 -7.51
CA ILE A 254 -2.18 -6.63 -8.77
C ILE A 254 -1.16 -5.82 -9.58
N ASN A 255 -0.29 -5.03 -8.93
CA ASN A 255 0.72 -4.23 -9.61
C ASN A 255 1.93 -5.05 -10.11
N SER A 256 2.25 -6.19 -9.50
CA SER A 256 3.39 -7.01 -9.94
C SER A 256 3.12 -7.81 -11.22
N ASN A 257 1.86 -7.99 -11.61
CA ASN A 257 1.48 -8.64 -12.87
C ASN A 257 1.56 -7.70 -14.10
N PHE A 258 1.95 -6.43 -13.91
CA PHE A 258 2.07 -5.46 -15.02
C PHE A 258 3.45 -5.43 -15.70
N LYS A 259 4.40 -6.28 -15.31
CA LYS A 259 5.69 -6.40 -15.98
C LYS A 259 5.82 -7.73 -16.72
N GLN A 260 5.27 -7.77 -17.93
CA GLN A 260 5.83 -8.52 -19.05
C GLN A 260 5.48 -7.75 -20.32
N ASN A 261 6.27 -6.71 -20.59
CA ASN A 261 6.44 -6.25 -21.96
C ASN A 261 7.37 -7.27 -22.60
N GLU A 262 6.83 -8.28 -23.30
CA GLU A 262 7.58 -8.95 -24.34
C GLU A 262 7.74 -7.91 -25.45
N ASP A 263 8.98 -7.53 -25.72
CA ASP A 263 9.35 -6.64 -26.81
C ASP A 263 8.77 -7.21 -28.12
N VAL A 264 7.89 -6.44 -28.75
CA VAL A 264 7.33 -6.78 -30.04
C VAL A 264 8.42 -6.51 -31.09
N GLU A 265 9.16 -7.53 -31.48
CA GLU A 265 10.18 -7.44 -32.52
C GLU A 265 9.48 -7.30 -33.86
N TYR A 266 9.47 -6.08 -34.41
CA TYR A 266 8.97 -5.78 -35.73
C TYR A 266 10.04 -6.14 -36.76
N THR A 267 9.92 -7.32 -37.40
CA THR A 267 10.79 -7.72 -38.52
C THR A 267 10.19 -7.20 -39.80
N ILE A 268 10.80 -6.17 -40.35
CA ILE A 268 10.45 -5.62 -41.67
C ILE A 268 11.11 -6.47 -42.76
N GLY A 269 10.34 -7.04 -43.67
CA GLY A 269 10.81 -7.59 -44.94
C GLY A 269 11.23 -9.05 -44.96
N LYS A 270 10.99 -9.86 -43.93
CA LYS A 270 11.28 -11.29 -43.95
C LYS A 270 10.03 -12.13 -43.66
N ILE A 271 9.64 -12.98 -44.60
CA ILE A 271 8.57 -13.95 -44.40
C ILE A 271 9.08 -15.02 -43.44
N ASN A 272 8.45 -15.15 -42.29
CA ASN A 272 8.77 -16.19 -41.35
C ASN A 272 7.78 -17.35 -41.50
N TYR A 273 8.29 -18.58 -41.39
CA TYR A 273 7.48 -19.80 -41.42
C TYR A 273 7.52 -20.48 -40.04
N ASN A 274 6.37 -20.97 -39.59
CA ASN A 274 6.30 -21.78 -38.36
C ASN A 274 6.65 -23.25 -38.71
N LYS A 275 6.64 -24.13 -37.72
CA LYS A 275 6.95 -25.57 -37.91
C LYS A 275 5.95 -26.29 -38.82
N ASN A 276 4.74 -25.74 -38.99
CA ASN A 276 3.69 -26.30 -39.82
C ASN A 276 3.77 -25.76 -41.29
N GLY A 277 4.72 -24.87 -41.59
CA GLY A 277 4.87 -24.24 -42.90
C GLY A 277 3.95 -23.03 -43.13
N GLU A 278 3.18 -22.59 -42.13
CA GLU A 278 2.34 -21.40 -42.22
C GLU A 278 3.17 -20.13 -42.06
N THR A 279 2.84 -19.10 -42.83
CA THR A 279 3.49 -17.79 -42.71
C THR A 279 2.97 -17.06 -41.47
N TYR A 280 3.88 -16.41 -40.70
CA TYR A 280 3.47 -15.67 -39.52
C TYR A 280 4.23 -14.34 -39.39
N GLY A 281 3.59 -13.35 -38.71
CA GLY A 281 4.20 -12.06 -38.43
C GLY A 281 3.24 -10.88 -38.64
N THR A 282 3.83 -9.73 -38.97
CA THR A 282 3.12 -8.51 -39.36
C THR A 282 2.96 -8.46 -40.88
N HIS A 283 2.26 -7.44 -41.40
CA HIS A 283 2.16 -7.18 -42.84
C HIS A 283 3.54 -7.06 -43.47
N ILE A 284 3.74 -7.73 -44.60
CA ILE A 284 5.00 -7.77 -45.33
C ILE A 284 4.77 -7.10 -46.68
N ILE A 285 5.74 -6.31 -47.14
CA ILE A 285 5.73 -5.73 -48.48
C ILE A 285 6.68 -6.56 -49.33
N ASP A 286 6.20 -7.09 -50.43
CA ASP A 286 7.01 -7.84 -51.40
C ASP A 286 7.94 -6.92 -52.20
N SER A 287 8.83 -7.50 -53.00
CA SER A 287 9.77 -6.77 -53.87
C SER A 287 9.08 -5.89 -54.91
N ASN A 288 7.80 -6.08 -55.13
CA ASN A 288 6.96 -5.33 -56.10
C ASN A 288 6.12 -4.24 -55.45
N GLY A 289 6.24 -4.07 -54.11
CA GLY A 289 5.47 -3.07 -53.35
C GLY A 289 4.08 -3.54 -52.95
N ASN A 290 3.72 -4.81 -53.15
CA ASN A 290 2.42 -5.32 -52.76
C ASN A 290 2.43 -5.74 -51.28
N SER A 291 1.37 -5.43 -50.57
CA SER A 291 1.20 -5.87 -49.17
C SER A 291 0.74 -7.32 -49.12
N ILE A 292 1.56 -8.18 -48.52
CA ILE A 292 1.25 -9.58 -48.27
C ILE A 292 0.90 -9.76 -46.79
N GLU A 293 -0.29 -10.23 -46.53
CA GLU A 293 -0.71 -10.59 -45.18
C GLU A 293 -0.35 -12.05 -44.90
N PRO A 294 0.36 -12.34 -43.79
CA PRO A 294 0.66 -13.70 -43.39
C PRO A 294 -0.60 -14.48 -42.99
N GLU A 295 -0.54 -15.81 -42.96
CA GLU A 295 -1.63 -16.69 -42.52
C GLU A 295 -1.93 -16.55 -41.06
N LEU A 296 -0.89 -16.28 -40.26
CA LEU A 296 -0.97 -15.97 -38.80
C LEU A 296 -0.52 -14.52 -38.60
N ILE A 297 -1.47 -13.62 -38.42
CA ILE A 297 -1.26 -12.18 -38.26
C ILE A 297 -0.97 -11.89 -36.76
N GLN A 298 0.18 -11.29 -36.50
CA GLN A 298 0.56 -10.90 -35.16
C GLN A 298 -0.32 -9.76 -34.64
N THR A 299 -0.86 -9.92 -33.43
CA THR A 299 -1.73 -8.93 -32.79
C THR A 299 -1.67 -9.01 -31.28
N ILE A 300 -2.27 -8.03 -30.61
CA ILE A 300 -2.33 -7.95 -29.14
C ILE A 300 -3.74 -8.30 -28.72
N GLY A 301 -3.90 -9.36 -27.94
CA GLY A 301 -5.17 -9.81 -27.38
C GLY A 301 -5.70 -8.92 -26.24
N ARG A 302 -6.92 -9.22 -25.79
CA ARG A 302 -7.68 -8.48 -24.79
C ARG A 302 -6.93 -8.26 -23.46
N VAL A 303 -6.03 -9.17 -23.09
CA VAL A 303 -5.22 -9.12 -21.85
C VAL A 303 -3.82 -8.55 -22.11
N LYS A 304 -3.64 -7.77 -23.20
CA LYS A 304 -2.33 -7.23 -23.64
C LYS A 304 -1.28 -8.33 -23.91
N LYS A 305 -1.71 -9.54 -24.21
CA LYS A 305 -0.84 -10.64 -24.58
C LYS A 305 -0.63 -10.63 -26.10
N VAL A 306 0.63 -10.66 -26.52
CA VAL A 306 0.99 -10.79 -27.94
C VAL A 306 0.69 -12.22 -28.37
N GLY A 307 0.08 -12.37 -29.53
CA GLY A 307 -0.27 -13.65 -30.13
C GLY A 307 -0.60 -13.48 -31.60
N TYR A 308 -1.18 -14.52 -32.19
CA TYR A 308 -1.47 -14.58 -33.61
C TYR A 308 -2.92 -14.91 -33.89
N VAL A 309 -3.50 -14.26 -34.87
CA VAL A 309 -4.86 -14.52 -35.34
C VAL A 309 -4.78 -15.14 -36.71
N LYS A 310 -5.55 -16.19 -36.95
CA LYS A 310 -5.63 -16.80 -38.29
C LYS A 310 -6.35 -15.87 -39.25
N LYS A 311 -5.80 -15.64 -40.41
CA LYS A 311 -6.39 -14.80 -41.46
C LYS A 311 -7.82 -15.19 -41.77
N ARG A 312 -8.12 -16.50 -41.83
CA ARG A 312 -9.46 -17.05 -42.06
C ARG A 312 -10.46 -16.65 -40.97
N ASP A 313 -10.05 -16.60 -39.67
CA ASP A 313 -10.91 -16.24 -38.54
C ASP A 313 -11.18 -14.72 -38.50
N LEU A 314 -10.19 -13.92 -38.98
CA LEU A 314 -10.29 -12.47 -39.03
C LEU A 314 -11.28 -12.00 -40.09
N TYR A 315 -11.15 -12.57 -41.31
CA TYR A 315 -11.93 -12.15 -42.45
C TYR A 315 -13.22 -12.97 -42.66
N ASP A 316 -13.53 -13.95 -41.80
CA ASP A 316 -14.72 -14.81 -41.87
C ASP A 316 -14.88 -15.42 -43.29
N CYS A 317 -13.74 -15.93 -43.85
CA CYS A 317 -13.64 -16.34 -45.23
C CYS A 317 -14.67 -17.40 -45.64
N ASP A 318 -15.15 -18.19 -44.66
CA ASP A 318 -16.13 -19.26 -44.90
C ASP A 318 -17.57 -18.71 -45.08
N ASN A 319 -17.85 -17.50 -44.64
CA ASN A 319 -19.18 -16.88 -44.63
C ASN A 319 -19.26 -15.60 -45.48
N GLN A 320 -18.35 -15.42 -46.43
CA GLN A 320 -18.39 -14.24 -47.31
C GLN A 320 -19.56 -14.33 -48.29
N PRO A 321 -20.29 -13.20 -48.51
CA PRO A 321 -21.41 -13.17 -49.44
C PRO A 321 -20.93 -13.37 -50.87
N LYS A 322 -21.60 -14.24 -51.61
CA LYS A 322 -21.26 -14.57 -53.01
C LYS A 322 -22.09 -13.75 -53.99
N THR A 323 -23.15 -13.09 -53.54
CA THR A 323 -24.01 -12.25 -54.40
C THR A 323 -24.17 -10.85 -53.78
N PRO A 324 -24.50 -9.81 -54.60
CA PRO A 324 -24.76 -8.46 -54.09
C PRO A 324 -25.90 -8.40 -53.05
N GLU A 325 -26.93 -9.22 -53.16
CA GLU A 325 -28.06 -9.28 -52.24
C GLU A 325 -27.62 -9.88 -50.90
N GLU A 326 -26.81 -10.95 -50.93
CA GLU A 326 -26.20 -11.53 -49.73
C GLU A 326 -25.28 -10.53 -49.00
N ALA A 327 -24.55 -9.69 -49.76
CA ALA A 327 -23.68 -8.66 -49.21
C ALA A 327 -24.47 -7.62 -48.41
N VAL A 328 -25.66 -7.19 -48.89
CA VAL A 328 -26.53 -6.28 -48.16
C VAL A 328 -27.07 -6.91 -46.86
N LEU A 329 -27.49 -8.15 -46.92
CA LEU A 329 -27.95 -8.89 -45.73
C LEU A 329 -26.81 -9.09 -44.70
N TYR A 330 -25.63 -9.42 -45.18
CA TYR A 330 -24.43 -9.59 -44.35
C TYR A 330 -24.05 -8.30 -43.63
N THR A 331 -24.04 -7.16 -44.34
CA THR A 331 -23.77 -5.82 -43.77
C THR A 331 -24.85 -5.43 -42.76
N ARG A 332 -26.12 -5.73 -43.05
CA ARG A 332 -27.24 -5.46 -42.14
C ARG A 332 -27.16 -6.27 -40.84
N LYS A 333 -26.82 -7.56 -40.91
CA LYS A 333 -26.57 -8.42 -39.73
C LYS A 333 -25.39 -7.94 -38.91
N ARG A 334 -24.32 -7.45 -39.53
CA ARG A 334 -23.13 -6.93 -38.87
C ARG A 334 -23.44 -5.65 -38.11
N ASN A 335 -24.21 -4.74 -38.67
CA ASN A 335 -24.59 -3.47 -38.01
C ASN A 335 -25.57 -3.62 -36.84
N PHE A 336 -26.32 -4.77 -36.78
CA PHE A 336 -27.25 -5.07 -35.67
C PHE A 336 -26.60 -5.81 -34.50
N ASN A 337 -25.39 -6.33 -34.66
CA ASN A 337 -24.70 -7.04 -33.59
C ASN A 337 -24.01 -6.05 -32.64
N ILE A 338 -24.70 -5.70 -31.54
CA ILE A 338 -24.20 -4.85 -30.45
C ILE A 338 -23.03 -5.54 -29.67
N PHE A 339 -22.83 -6.85 -29.87
CA PHE A 339 -21.75 -7.60 -29.23
C PHE A 339 -20.50 -7.61 -30.11
N LYS A 340 -19.39 -7.11 -29.58
CA LYS A 340 -18.08 -7.16 -30.23
C LYS A 340 -17.72 -8.62 -30.54
N LYS A 341 -17.36 -8.92 -31.78
CA LYS A 341 -16.95 -10.26 -32.21
C LYS A 341 -15.58 -10.55 -31.61
N THR A 342 -15.45 -11.68 -30.90
CA THR A 342 -14.17 -12.14 -30.37
C THR A 342 -13.72 -13.39 -31.09
N ILE A 343 -12.44 -13.43 -31.52
CA ILE A 343 -11.84 -14.57 -32.20
C ILE A 343 -10.68 -15.13 -31.35
N PRO A 344 -10.32 -16.40 -31.53
CA PRO A 344 -9.20 -17.01 -30.80
C PRO A 344 -7.88 -16.32 -31.10
N LEU A 345 -7.04 -16.16 -30.09
CA LEU A 345 -5.66 -15.75 -30.19
C LEU A 345 -4.78 -16.99 -30.00
N TYR A 346 -3.94 -17.27 -30.97
CA TYR A 346 -3.09 -18.47 -31.03
C TYR A 346 -1.65 -18.16 -30.64
N ASP A 347 -0.89 -19.22 -30.32
CA ASP A 347 0.55 -19.18 -30.22
C ASP A 347 1.19 -19.06 -31.62
N LYS A 348 2.52 -18.97 -31.70
CA LYS A 348 3.31 -18.85 -32.93
C LYS A 348 3.10 -20.04 -33.89
N GLU A 349 2.81 -21.22 -33.36
CA GLU A 349 2.57 -22.43 -34.13
C GLU A 349 1.12 -22.54 -34.63
N GLY A 350 0.24 -21.62 -34.28
CA GLY A 350 -1.16 -21.60 -34.72
C GLY A 350 -2.03 -22.72 -34.17
N ILE A 351 -1.55 -23.46 -33.16
CA ILE A 351 -2.20 -24.66 -32.63
C ILE A 351 -2.89 -24.36 -31.29
N LYS A 352 -2.16 -23.74 -30.35
CA LYS A 352 -2.65 -23.51 -28.98
C LYS A 352 -3.33 -22.16 -28.87
N ILE A 353 -4.57 -22.15 -28.36
CA ILE A 353 -5.28 -20.91 -28.02
C ILE A 353 -4.69 -20.34 -26.71
N ILE A 354 -4.13 -19.13 -26.79
CA ILE A 354 -3.48 -18.44 -25.69
C ILE A 354 -4.28 -17.26 -25.16
N GLY A 355 -5.37 -16.89 -25.86
CA GLY A 355 -6.23 -15.79 -25.49
C GLY A 355 -7.38 -15.55 -26.47
N ARG A 356 -7.94 -14.33 -26.41
CA ARG A 356 -8.98 -13.87 -27.35
C ARG A 356 -8.64 -12.48 -27.87
N PHE A 357 -8.92 -12.25 -29.14
CA PHE A 357 -8.79 -10.96 -29.84
C PHE A 357 -10.19 -10.40 -30.13
N GLU A 358 -10.38 -9.10 -29.94
CA GLU A 358 -11.65 -8.40 -30.14
C GLU A 358 -11.60 -7.63 -31.47
N ILE A 359 -12.55 -7.90 -32.35
CA ILE A 359 -12.71 -7.18 -33.63
C ILE A 359 -13.67 -6.03 -33.36
N ASN A 360 -13.19 -4.80 -33.61
CA ASN A 360 -14.00 -3.58 -33.51
C ASN A 360 -14.90 -3.41 -34.73
#